data_2de722e51dff4e209be9513c3cad9bdf
#
_entry.id   2de722e51dff4e209be9513c3cad9bdf
#
_cell.length_a   1.000
_cell.length_b   1.000
_cell.length_c   1.000
_cell.angle_alpha   90.00
_cell.angle_beta   90.00
_cell.angle_gamma   90.00
#
_symmetry.space_group_name_H-M   'P 1'
#
loop_
_entity.id
_entity.type
_entity.pdbx_description
1 polymer ?
#
loop_
_entity_poly.entity_id
_entity_poly.type
_entity_poly.pdbx_seq_one_letter_code
_entity_poly.pdbx_strand_id
1 'polypeptide(L)'
;MAGSYADRDGKIWMDGKLIDWRDANVHILTHALHYASSVFEGERCYEGKVFKSRQHSERLLKSGELMDIAIPYTVDEIGRAHV
;
A
#
# COMPACT_ATOMS: atom_id res chain seq x y z
N MET A 1 -24.25 -3.85 -7.60
CA MET A 1 -23.22 -2.97 -7.05
C MET A 1 -22.52 -2.23 -8.18
N ALA A 2 -22.52 -0.93 -8.12
CA ALA A 2 -22.00 -0.10 -9.20
C ALA A 2 -20.48 -0.18 -9.25
N GLY A 3 -19.96 -1.13 -9.98
CA GLY A 3 -18.54 -1.29 -10.18
C GLY A 3 -17.80 -1.79 -8.94
N SER A 4 -16.92 -2.71 -9.15
CA SER A 4 -15.95 -3.14 -8.14
C SER A 4 -14.80 -2.13 -8.09
N TYR A 5 -14.19 -1.93 -6.92
CA TYR A 5 -12.94 -1.18 -6.82
C TYR A 5 -11.82 -1.81 -7.66
N ALA A 6 -11.93 -3.10 -7.95
CA ALA A 6 -10.95 -3.78 -8.80
C ALA A 6 -11.12 -3.46 -10.29
N ASP A 7 -12.25 -2.93 -10.70
CA ASP A 7 -12.54 -2.63 -12.12
C ASP A 7 -12.39 -1.15 -12.39
N ARG A 8 -11.16 -0.67 -12.38
CA ARG A 8 -10.83 0.75 -12.62
C ARG A 8 -9.61 0.87 -13.51
N ASP A 9 -9.48 2.03 -14.11
CA ASP A 9 -8.25 2.42 -14.83
C ASP A 9 -7.28 3.06 -13.86
N GLY A 10 -6.01 2.93 -14.14
CA GLY A 10 -4.95 3.51 -13.34
C GLY A 10 -3.81 2.53 -13.09
N LYS A 11 -2.92 2.94 -12.22
CA LYS A 11 -1.74 2.15 -11.86
C LYS A 11 -1.67 1.95 -10.37
N ILE A 12 -1.16 0.80 -9.97
CA ILE A 12 -0.87 0.48 -8.57
C ILE A 12 0.59 0.04 -8.48
N TRP A 13 1.30 0.59 -7.49
CA TRP A 13 2.63 0.10 -7.17
C TRP A 13 2.47 -1.15 -6.31
N MET A 14 2.97 -2.28 -6.80
CA MET A 14 2.87 -3.57 -6.12
C MET A 14 4.17 -4.34 -6.25
N ASP A 15 4.75 -4.71 -5.11
CA ASP A 15 5.99 -5.49 -5.04
C ASP A 15 7.13 -4.89 -5.88
N GLY A 16 7.28 -3.57 -5.83
CA GLY A 16 8.37 -2.88 -6.52
C GLY A 16 8.10 -2.48 -7.95
N LYS A 17 6.88 -2.69 -8.46
CA LYS A 17 6.53 -2.39 -9.85
C LYS A 17 5.21 -1.63 -9.93
N LEU A 18 5.11 -0.74 -10.93
CA LEU A 18 3.82 -0.14 -11.31
C LEU A 18 3.13 -1.10 -12.26
N ILE A 19 1.96 -1.55 -11.89
CA ILE A 19 1.14 -2.45 -12.69
C ILE A 19 -0.22 -1.84 -12.94
N ASP A 20 -0.93 -2.37 -13.94
CA ASP A 20 -2.28 -1.91 -14.21
C ASP A 20 -3.21 -2.22 -13.04
N TRP A 21 -4.14 -1.30 -12.78
CA TRP A 21 -5.06 -1.42 -11.65
C TRP A 21 -5.75 -2.79 -11.58
N ARG A 22 -6.22 -3.28 -12.73
CA ARG A 22 -6.96 -4.56 -12.80
C ARG A 22 -6.09 -5.78 -12.56
N ASP A 23 -4.77 -5.63 -12.68
CA ASP A 23 -3.81 -6.73 -12.48
C ASP A 23 -3.30 -6.83 -11.05
N ALA A 24 -3.65 -5.90 -10.18
CA ALA A 24 -3.21 -5.89 -8.78
C ALA A 24 -4.04 -6.88 -7.96
N ASN A 25 -3.73 -8.16 -8.12
CA ASN A 25 -4.43 -9.26 -7.46
C ASN A 25 -3.50 -9.98 -6.50
N VAL A 26 -4.08 -10.65 -5.51
CA VAL A 26 -3.35 -11.46 -4.54
C VAL A 26 -3.93 -12.87 -4.50
N HIS A 27 -3.08 -13.82 -4.18
CA HIS A 27 -3.52 -15.22 -4.04
C HIS A 27 -4.40 -15.37 -2.79
N ILE A 28 -5.39 -16.27 -2.85
CA ILE A 28 -6.31 -16.51 -1.73
C ILE A 28 -5.57 -16.99 -0.47
N LEU A 29 -4.40 -17.61 -0.62
CA LEU A 29 -3.58 -18.05 0.50
C LEU A 29 -2.67 -16.96 1.08
N THR A 30 -2.82 -15.71 0.62
CA THR A 30 -2.09 -14.58 1.17
C THR A 30 -2.34 -14.51 2.69
N HIS A 31 -1.27 -14.35 3.44
CA HIS A 31 -1.30 -14.43 4.91
C HIS A 31 -2.31 -13.47 5.55
N ALA A 32 -2.40 -12.25 5.00
CA ALA A 32 -3.34 -11.25 5.49
C ALA A 32 -4.80 -11.71 5.40
N LEU A 33 -5.15 -12.50 4.38
CA LEU A 33 -6.52 -12.96 4.18
C LEU A 33 -6.91 -14.07 5.15
N HIS A 34 -5.98 -14.93 5.54
CA HIS A 34 -6.26 -16.06 6.43
C HIS A 34 -6.01 -15.75 7.89
N TYR A 35 -5.01 -14.92 8.18
CA TYR A 35 -4.56 -14.68 9.55
C TYR A 35 -4.62 -13.22 9.96
N ALA A 36 -5.10 -12.35 9.09
CA ALA A 36 -5.15 -10.90 9.31
C ALA A 36 -3.77 -10.29 9.66
N SER A 37 -2.68 -10.95 9.27
CA SER A 37 -1.32 -10.49 9.54
C SER A 37 -0.91 -9.47 8.49
N SER A 38 -1.28 -8.22 8.71
CA SER A 38 -0.94 -7.12 7.80
C SER A 38 -0.95 -5.79 8.54
N VAL A 39 -0.33 -4.80 7.93
CA VAL A 39 -0.38 -3.42 8.40
C VAL A 39 -0.73 -2.52 7.22
N PHE A 40 -1.36 -1.39 7.50
CA PHE A 40 -1.70 -0.44 6.44
C PHE A 40 -1.67 0.99 6.97
N GLU A 41 -1.59 1.93 6.03
CA GLU A 41 -1.78 3.35 6.28
C GLU A 41 -2.73 3.91 5.23
N GLY A 42 -3.67 4.75 5.66
CA GLY A 42 -4.52 5.49 4.75
C GLY A 42 -4.02 6.93 4.65
N GLU A 43 -3.74 7.39 3.45
CA GLU A 43 -3.26 8.75 3.22
C GLU A 43 -4.24 9.51 2.35
N ARG A 44 -4.23 10.85 2.49
CA ARG A 44 -5.06 11.74 1.69
C ARG A 44 -4.20 12.63 0.83
N CYS A 45 -4.71 12.94 -0.35
CA CYS A 45 -4.05 13.84 -1.27
C CYS A 45 -4.85 15.14 -1.38
N TYR A 46 -4.19 16.26 -1.17
CA TYR A 46 -4.77 17.59 -1.30
C TYR A 46 -3.98 18.39 -2.32
N GLU A 47 -4.66 18.94 -3.31
CA GLU A 47 -4.04 19.76 -4.34
C GLU A 47 -2.79 19.14 -4.98
N GLY A 48 -2.87 17.83 -5.25
CA GLY A 48 -1.77 17.09 -5.87
C GLY A 48 -0.66 16.67 -4.91
N LYS A 49 -0.82 16.89 -3.61
CA LYS A 49 0.19 16.51 -2.61
C LYS A 49 -0.39 15.57 -1.58
N VAL A 50 0.35 14.51 -1.27
CA VAL A 50 -0.03 13.58 -0.21
C VAL A 50 0.23 14.25 1.14
N PHE A 51 -0.83 14.34 1.95
CA PHE A 51 -0.77 15.01 3.24
C PHE A 51 -0.01 14.14 4.26
N LYS A 52 1.04 14.71 4.85
CA LYS A 52 1.88 14.05 5.87
C LYS A 52 2.42 12.70 5.42
N SER A 53 2.84 12.58 4.17
CA SER A 53 3.35 11.34 3.60
C SER A 53 4.48 10.73 4.43
N ARG A 54 5.45 11.55 4.85
CA ARG A 54 6.59 11.05 5.62
C ARG A 54 6.15 10.44 6.97
N GLN A 55 5.25 11.12 7.68
CA GLN A 55 4.74 10.64 8.96
C GLN A 55 3.97 9.32 8.80
N HIS A 56 3.18 9.21 7.74
CA HIS A 56 2.47 7.95 7.43
C HIS A 56 3.46 6.83 7.12
N SER A 57 4.48 7.09 6.34
CA SER A 57 5.50 6.09 6.00
C SER A 57 6.30 5.64 7.22
N GLU A 58 6.67 6.56 8.08
CA GLU A 58 7.34 6.23 9.34
C GLU A 58 6.47 5.36 10.24
N ARG A 59 5.19 5.70 10.34
CA ARG A 59 4.23 4.94 11.15
C ARG A 59 3.98 3.55 10.57
N LEU A 60 3.95 3.43 9.25
CA LEU A 60 3.82 2.14 8.59
C LEU A 60 4.96 1.20 8.96
N LEU A 61 6.21 1.70 8.92
CA LEU A 61 7.38 0.91 9.31
C LEU A 61 7.30 0.50 10.78
N LYS A 62 6.85 1.40 11.65
CA LYS A 62 6.68 1.09 13.07
C LYS A 62 5.61 0.03 13.29
N SER A 63 4.50 0.13 12.58
CA SER A 63 3.45 -0.89 12.65
C SER A 63 3.96 -2.25 12.21
N GLY A 64 4.81 -2.29 11.17
CA GLY A 64 5.46 -3.51 10.74
C GLY A 64 6.33 -4.12 11.84
N GLU A 65 7.14 -3.30 12.51
CA GLU A 65 7.97 -3.76 13.63
C GLU A 65 7.13 -4.38 14.74
N LEU A 66 6.02 -3.75 15.09
CA LEU A 66 5.13 -4.24 16.16
C LEU A 66 4.47 -5.58 15.80
N MET A 67 4.31 -5.87 14.52
CA MET A 67 3.72 -7.12 14.01
C MET A 67 4.77 -8.14 13.55
N ASP A 68 6.05 -7.87 13.79
CA ASP A 68 7.17 -8.70 13.29
C ASP A 68 7.17 -8.86 11.77
N ILE A 69 6.71 -7.83 11.06
CA ILE A 69 6.75 -7.80 9.60
C ILE A 69 7.93 -6.95 9.17
N ALA A 70 8.90 -7.56 8.51
CA ALA A 70 10.04 -6.83 7.96
C ALA A 70 9.63 -6.18 6.64
N ILE A 71 9.49 -4.86 6.64
CA ILE A 71 9.17 -4.11 5.42
C ILE A 71 10.49 -3.80 4.70
N PRO A 72 10.69 -4.30 3.48
CA PRO A 72 11.99 -4.19 2.79
C PRO A 72 12.18 -2.84 2.07
N TYR A 73 11.56 -1.78 2.54
CA TYR A 73 11.62 -0.46 1.92
C TYR A 73 11.86 0.62 2.96
N THR A 74 12.58 1.65 2.56
CA THR A 74 12.82 2.83 3.41
C THR A 74 11.63 3.80 3.32
N VAL A 75 11.58 4.77 4.24
CA VAL A 75 10.58 5.84 4.22
C VAL A 75 10.59 6.57 2.87
N ASP A 76 11.77 6.88 2.34
CA ASP A 76 11.89 7.58 1.06
C ASP A 76 11.40 6.73 -0.11
N GLU A 77 11.71 5.43 -0.09
CA GLU A 77 11.24 4.51 -1.14
C GLU A 77 9.71 4.36 -1.13
N ILE A 78 9.12 4.26 0.05
CA ILE A 78 7.65 4.21 0.19
C ILE A 78 7.03 5.51 -0.34
N GLY A 79 7.60 6.66 0.01
CA GLY A 79 7.13 7.95 -0.48
C GLY A 79 7.14 8.08 -2.00
N ARG A 80 8.10 7.44 -2.67
CA ARG A 80 8.19 7.45 -4.14
C ARG A 80 7.12 6.62 -4.83
N ALA A 81 6.42 5.76 -4.12
CA ALA A 81 5.30 5.00 -4.67
C ALA A 81 4.07 5.87 -4.96
N HIS A 82 4.04 7.07 -4.39
CA HIS A 82 2.95 8.04 -4.62
C HIS A 82 3.22 8.86 -5.89
N VAL A 83 2.95 8.32 -7.03
CA VAL A 83 3.16 8.98 -8.32
C VAL A 83 1.87 9.35 -9.01
#